data_eff0e11c6013c248cbd912d5e504848b
#
_entry.id   eff0e11c6013c248cbd912d5e504848b
#
_cell.length_a   1.000
_cell.length_b   1.000
_cell.length_c   1.000
_cell.angle_alpha   90.00
_cell.angle_beta   90.00
_cell.angle_gamma   90.00
#
_symmetry.space_group_name_H-M   'P 1'
#
loop_
_entity.id
_entity.type
_entity.pdbx_description
1 polymer ?
#
loop_
_entity_poly.entity_id
_entity_poly.type
_entity_poly.pdbx_seq_one_letter_code
_entity_poly.pdbx_strand_id
1 'polypeptide(L)'
;NETLAVLPAPLPEEELEARLVSVHAAAIMKVGRHLPKVRRVLSRLGLEDGARYVERACLDGEKVLPLNEVDDGRAPYFSMILVRKGMAAAP
;
A
#
# COMPACT_ATOMS: atom_id res chain seq x y z
N ASN A 1 -17.46 11.69 -6.08
CA ASN A 1 -16.10 12.22 -5.90
C ASN A 1 -15.26 11.29 -5.06
N GLU A 2 -14.15 10.85 -5.59
CA GLU A 2 -13.26 9.97 -4.86
C GLU A 2 -12.35 10.78 -3.95
N THR A 3 -12.06 10.22 -2.77
CA THR A 3 -11.13 10.81 -1.83
C THR A 3 -9.80 10.07 -1.94
N LEU A 4 -8.72 10.80 -2.18
CA LEU A 4 -7.37 10.25 -2.23
C LEU A 4 -6.59 10.72 -1.02
N ALA A 5 -5.90 9.81 -0.35
CA ALA A 5 -5.04 10.15 0.78
C ALA A 5 -3.61 9.71 0.51
N VAL A 6 -2.66 10.48 1.03
CA VAL A 6 -1.25 10.08 1.06
C VAL A 6 -0.93 9.81 2.53
N LEU A 7 -0.55 8.58 2.84
CA LEU A 7 -0.38 8.13 4.21
C LEU A 7 1.06 7.64 4.44
N PRO A 8 1.70 8.03 5.55
CA PRO A 8 3.01 7.49 5.87
C PRO A 8 2.87 6.12 6.54
N ALA A 9 3.61 5.14 6.04
CA ALA A 9 3.57 3.79 6.60
C ALA A 9 3.96 3.71 8.08
N PRO A 10 4.88 4.57 8.60
CA PRO A 10 5.21 4.53 10.02
C PRO A 10 4.08 4.86 10.99
N LEU A 11 2.94 5.33 10.53
CA LEU A 11 1.79 5.55 11.42
C LEU A 11 1.47 4.29 12.23
N PRO A 12 0.96 4.46 13.47
CA PRO A 12 0.47 3.30 14.21
C PRO A 12 -0.56 2.51 13.42
N GLU A 13 -0.56 1.21 13.60
CA GLU A 13 -1.40 0.32 12.81
C GLU A 13 -2.88 0.70 12.88
N GLU A 14 -3.35 1.08 14.07
CA GLU A 14 -4.74 1.46 14.28
C GLU A 14 -5.10 2.72 13.53
N GLU A 15 -4.19 3.69 13.51
CA GLU A 15 -4.43 4.94 12.81
C GLU A 15 -4.41 4.73 11.30
N LEU A 16 -3.48 3.92 10.82
CA LEU A 16 -3.40 3.60 9.40
C LEU A 16 -4.70 2.95 8.92
N GLU A 17 -5.21 2.02 9.72
CA GLU A 17 -6.46 1.33 9.39
C GLU A 17 -7.62 2.33 9.37
N ALA A 18 -7.73 3.19 10.38
CA ALA A 18 -8.81 4.16 10.45
C ALA A 18 -8.83 5.10 9.25
N ARG A 19 -7.65 5.54 8.82
CA ARG A 19 -7.58 6.44 7.66
C ARG A 19 -7.93 5.72 6.37
N LEU A 20 -7.52 4.47 6.22
CA LEU A 20 -7.84 3.70 5.03
C LEU A 20 -9.32 3.41 4.89
N VAL A 21 -10.03 3.25 6.02
CA VAL A 21 -11.46 3.02 5.99
C VAL A 21 -12.21 4.19 5.37
N SER A 22 -11.73 5.41 5.59
CA SER A 22 -12.47 6.62 5.24
C SER A 22 -12.18 7.18 3.86
N VAL A 23 -11.27 6.57 3.09
CA VAL A 23 -10.90 7.10 1.77
C VAL A 23 -11.17 6.09 0.66
N HIS A 24 -11.23 6.57 -0.56
CA HIS A 24 -11.45 5.71 -1.73
C HIS A 24 -10.15 5.18 -2.31
N ALA A 25 -9.07 5.92 -2.16
CA ALA A 25 -7.77 5.52 -2.67
C ALA A 25 -6.70 6.07 -1.73
N ALA A 26 -5.56 5.40 -1.70
CA ALA A 26 -4.45 5.83 -0.86
C ALA A 26 -3.12 5.49 -1.51
N ALA A 27 -2.14 6.36 -1.28
CA ALA A 27 -0.75 6.08 -1.57
C ALA A 27 -0.03 5.99 -0.22
N ILE A 28 0.43 4.81 0.15
CA ILE A 28 1.12 4.59 1.41
C ILE A 28 2.62 4.70 1.15
N MET A 29 3.25 5.70 1.74
CA MET A 29 4.64 6.05 1.47
C MET A 29 5.56 5.55 2.57
N LYS A 30 6.85 5.47 2.26
CA LYS A 30 7.89 5.10 3.23
C LYS A 30 7.64 3.71 3.82
N VAL A 31 7.29 2.77 2.94
CA VAL A 31 6.87 1.44 3.37
C VAL A 31 8.01 0.68 4.04
N GLY A 32 9.13 0.50 3.34
CA GLY A 32 10.31 -0.14 3.90
C GLY A 32 10.01 -1.29 4.85
N ARG A 33 10.60 -1.21 6.05
CA ARG A 33 10.42 -2.24 7.09
C ARG A 33 8.99 -2.33 7.63
N HIS A 34 8.13 -1.38 7.27
CA HIS A 34 6.74 -1.37 7.71
C HIS A 34 5.83 -2.22 6.82
N LEU A 35 6.39 -2.87 5.82
CA LEU A 35 5.60 -3.67 4.88
C LEU A 35 4.73 -4.73 5.57
N PRO A 36 5.23 -5.51 6.55
CA PRO A 36 4.37 -6.48 7.20
C PRO A 36 3.16 -5.85 7.90
N LYS A 37 3.36 -4.69 8.54
CA LYS A 37 2.27 -3.99 9.20
C LYS A 37 1.22 -3.51 8.18
N VAL A 38 1.67 -2.89 7.10
CA VAL A 38 0.77 -2.40 6.06
C VAL A 38 -0.01 -3.57 5.45
N ARG A 39 0.68 -4.67 5.20
CA ARG A 39 0.04 -5.86 4.64
C ARG A 39 -1.05 -6.40 5.55
N ARG A 40 -0.79 -6.43 6.87
CA ARG A 40 -1.81 -6.88 7.83
C ARG A 40 -3.05 -6.01 7.78
N VAL A 41 -2.87 -4.70 7.75
CA VAL A 41 -4.00 -3.76 7.68
C VAL A 41 -4.80 -3.98 6.41
N LEU A 42 -4.12 -4.05 5.27
CA LEU A 42 -4.81 -4.23 3.99
C LEU A 42 -5.54 -5.57 3.93
N SER A 43 -4.95 -6.61 4.51
CA SER A 43 -5.59 -7.92 4.54
C SER A 43 -6.88 -7.87 5.38
N ARG A 44 -6.84 -7.22 6.55
CA ARG A 44 -8.04 -7.10 7.39
C ARG A 44 -9.15 -6.33 6.68
N LEU A 45 -8.80 -5.36 5.85
CA LEU A 45 -9.78 -4.55 5.15
C LEU A 45 -10.20 -5.14 3.80
N GLY A 46 -9.61 -6.27 3.41
CA GLY A 46 -9.93 -6.89 2.14
C GLY A 46 -9.38 -6.16 0.94
N LEU A 47 -8.32 -5.38 1.13
CA LEU A 47 -7.77 -4.53 0.08
C LEU A 47 -6.48 -5.07 -0.52
N GLU A 48 -5.96 -6.17 -0.01
CA GLU A 48 -4.65 -6.66 -0.41
C GLU A 48 -4.58 -7.03 -1.89
N ASP A 49 -5.61 -7.67 -2.41
CA ASP A 49 -5.61 -8.16 -3.79
C ASP A 49 -5.54 -7.03 -4.81
N GLY A 50 -6.10 -5.88 -4.51
CA GLY A 50 -6.09 -4.73 -5.41
C GLY A 50 -4.91 -3.79 -5.20
N ALA A 51 -4.05 -4.08 -4.23
CA ALA A 51 -2.94 -3.20 -3.91
C ALA A 51 -1.76 -3.45 -4.83
N ARG A 52 -1.04 -2.38 -5.16
CA ARG A 52 0.16 -2.45 -5.98
C ARG A 52 1.34 -1.90 -5.21
N TYR A 53 2.43 -2.61 -5.27
CA TYR A 53 3.69 -2.22 -4.65
C TYR A 53 4.57 -1.54 -5.71
N VAL A 54 5.11 -0.38 -5.39
CA VAL A 54 5.94 0.39 -6.32
C VAL A 54 7.30 0.65 -5.66
N GLU A 55 8.35 0.26 -6.36
CA GLU A 55 9.73 0.45 -5.94
C GLU A 55 10.38 1.44 -6.90
N ARG A 56 11.14 2.39 -6.36
CA ARG A 56 11.87 3.38 -7.16
C ARG A 56 10.94 4.16 -8.11
N ALA A 57 9.81 4.61 -7.59
CA ALA A 57 8.82 5.32 -8.41
C ALA A 57 9.45 6.49 -9.16
N CYS A 58 9.18 6.57 -10.46
CA CYS A 58 9.67 7.63 -11.34
C CYS A 58 11.19 7.65 -11.51
N LEU A 59 11.89 6.59 -11.12
CA LEU A 59 13.35 6.49 -11.28
C LEU A 59 13.69 5.30 -12.16
N ASP A 60 14.94 5.27 -12.63
CA ASP A 60 15.42 4.12 -13.37
C ASP A 60 15.31 2.88 -12.48
N GLY A 61 14.83 1.79 -13.06
CA GLY A 61 14.64 0.56 -12.32
C GLY A 61 13.33 0.50 -11.55
N GLU A 62 12.38 1.37 -11.88
CA GLU A 62 11.05 1.31 -11.26
C GLU A 62 10.44 -0.06 -11.43
N LYS A 63 9.86 -0.59 -10.35
CA LYS A 63 9.14 -1.85 -10.38
C LYS A 63 7.75 -1.66 -9.82
N VAL A 64 6.75 -2.21 -10.51
CA VAL A 64 5.37 -2.23 -10.05
C VAL A 64 4.91 -3.67 -9.99
N LEU A 65 4.52 -4.14 -8.82
CA LEU A 65 4.14 -5.54 -8.59
C LEU A 65 2.83 -5.61 -7.82
N PRO A 66 2.02 -6.65 -8.06
CA PRO A 66 0.94 -6.93 -7.11
C PRO A 66 1.53 -7.12 -5.72
N LEU A 67 0.83 -6.62 -4.71
CA LEU A 67 1.38 -6.67 -3.35
C LEU A 67 1.67 -8.10 -2.88
N ASN A 68 0.81 -9.05 -3.23
CA ASN A 68 1.00 -10.43 -2.80
C ASN A 68 2.19 -11.14 -3.45
N GLU A 69 2.87 -10.49 -4.40
CA GLU A 69 4.11 -11.03 -4.96
C GLU A 69 5.37 -10.47 -4.30
N VAL A 70 5.22 -9.65 -3.26
CA VAL A 70 6.35 -8.98 -2.62
C VAL A 70 6.66 -9.65 -1.28
N ASP A 71 7.94 -10.01 -1.08
CA ASP A 71 8.38 -10.58 0.19
C ASP A 71 8.52 -9.49 1.25
N ASP A 72 8.13 -9.80 2.49
CA ASP A 72 8.11 -8.83 3.57
C ASP A 72 9.45 -8.20 3.90
N GLY A 73 10.54 -8.90 3.69
CA GLY A 73 11.87 -8.39 4.02
C GLY A 73 12.54 -7.62 2.90
N ARG A 74 11.83 -7.36 1.81
CA ARG A 74 12.47 -6.89 0.58
C ARG A 74 12.35 -5.40 0.33
N ALA A 75 11.36 -4.74 0.90
CA ALA A 75 11.02 -3.38 0.50
C ALA A 75 12.07 -2.36 0.92
N PRO A 76 12.60 -1.55 -0.01
CA PRO A 76 13.45 -0.43 0.38
C PRO A 76 12.61 0.67 1.04
N TYR A 77 13.28 1.56 1.77
CA TYR A 77 12.59 2.58 2.55
C TYR A 77 11.63 3.43 1.73
N PHE A 78 12.01 3.79 0.51
CA PHE A 78 11.20 4.67 -0.32
C PHE A 78 10.21 3.93 -1.21
N SER A 79 9.89 2.70 -0.90
CA SER A 79 8.83 2.01 -1.61
C SER A 79 7.46 2.54 -1.19
N MET A 80 6.46 2.34 -2.05
CA MET A 80 5.09 2.76 -1.74
C MET A 80 4.10 1.67 -2.12
N ILE A 81 2.91 1.76 -1.55
CA ILE A 81 1.81 0.88 -1.90
C ILE A 81 0.63 1.73 -2.34
N LEU A 82 0.09 1.42 -3.50
CA LEU A 82 -1.08 2.11 -4.04
C LEU A 82 -2.30 1.22 -3.83
N VAL A 83 -3.34 1.81 -3.25
CA VAL A 83 -4.57 1.11 -2.94
C VAL A 83 -5.72 1.89 -3.54
N ARG A 84 -6.65 1.19 -4.19
CA ARG A 84 -7.88 1.81 -4.64
C ARG A 84 -9.03 0.84 -4.37
N LYS A 85 -10.00 1.31 -3.59
CA LYS A 85 -11.17 0.52 -3.27
C LYS A 85 -12.04 0.37 -4.51
N GLY A 86 -12.71 -0.76 -4.61
CA GLY A 86 -13.55 -1.04 -5.77
C GLY A 86 -12.80 -1.54 -6.97
N MET A 87 -11.46 -1.56 -6.94
CA MET A 87 -10.70 -2.28 -7.96
C MET A 87 -10.74 -3.75 -7.60
N ALA A 88 -11.54 -4.47 -8.32
CA ALA A 88 -11.47 -5.91 -8.21
C ALA A 88 -10.07 -6.35 -8.56
N ALA A 89 -9.56 -7.38 -7.89
CA ALA A 89 -8.42 -8.10 -8.37
C ALA A 89 -8.70 -8.35 -9.85
N ALA A 90 -7.73 -8.06 -10.69
CA ALA A 90 -7.95 -8.07 -12.12
C ALA A 90 -8.68 -9.33 -12.52
N PRO A 91 -9.75 -9.20 -13.30
CA PRO A 91 -10.38 -10.38 -13.83
C PRO A 91 -9.39 -11.17 -14.63
#